data_2d05f8f4ed6bfe70703b60734c82d3e7
#
_entry.id   2d05f8f4ed6bfe70703b60734c82d3e7
#
_cell.length_a   1.000
_cell.length_b   1.000
_cell.length_c   1.000
_cell.angle_alpha   90.00
_cell.angle_beta   90.00
_cell.angle_gamma   90.00
#
_symmetry.space_group_name_H-M   'P 1'
#
loop_
_entity.id
_entity.type
_entity.pdbx_description
1 polymer ?
#
loop_
_entity_poly.entity_id
_entity_poly.type
_entity_poly.pdbx_seq_one_letter_code
_entity_poly.pdbx_strand_id
1 'polypeptide(L)'
;MKKTVKIITTITALTSLSVATIHVINRVQFSKYRLENASSDQEEGMHEFDWKFGKIKYFVQGNGSPILLVHSLEVGSSGFEFHKIISELSKDHRVYTIDLLGYGESEKVNMTMTNYLYVQLLTDFINTIIGKKTDILTSGQSSSLAIMLCHNEPDLINQIICIGAQSIYQSNLIPTKQTKWKKLLLEIPIIGTLLYHFECTDQKIKERFTENYYYDQTKIEEEVIKNYSSSAHSNYKQKYTYASLIGRYINNNIIHALKKVNHNIILLYGDKTEDLDTIKENYLYYNSAIECSEIPNTKLLPHMEDPAGTIEMIKTYL
;
A
#
# COMPACT_ATOMS: atom_id res chain seq x y z
N MET A 1 -17.05 -51.51 14.61
CA MET A 1 -17.79 -50.29 14.99
C MET A 1 -17.19 -49.50 16.17
N LYS A 2 -17.02 -50.04 17.38
CA LYS A 2 -16.50 -49.28 18.55
C LYS A 2 -15.09 -48.67 18.34
N LYS A 3 -14.16 -49.34 17.64
CA LYS A 3 -12.80 -48.84 17.36
C LYS A 3 -12.80 -47.66 16.37
N THR A 4 -13.60 -47.73 15.31
CA THR A 4 -13.74 -46.68 14.31
C THR A 4 -14.36 -45.42 14.91
N VAL A 5 -15.37 -45.57 15.77
CA VAL A 5 -16.01 -44.46 16.48
C VAL A 5 -15.00 -43.75 17.40
N LYS A 6 -14.19 -44.51 18.17
CA LYS A 6 -13.14 -43.93 19.03
C LYS A 6 -12.10 -43.15 18.22
N ILE A 7 -11.65 -43.69 17.08
CA ILE A 7 -10.67 -43.01 16.23
C ILE A 7 -11.27 -41.69 15.69
N ILE A 8 -12.48 -41.72 15.19
CA ILE A 8 -13.18 -40.53 14.70
C ILE A 8 -13.32 -39.48 15.83
N THR A 9 -13.77 -39.90 17.02
CA THR A 9 -13.94 -38.98 18.13
C THR A 9 -12.61 -38.38 18.59
N THR A 10 -11.50 -39.15 18.57
CA THR A 10 -10.18 -38.64 18.92
C THR A 10 -9.67 -37.67 17.89
N ILE A 11 -9.84 -37.94 16.61
CA ILE A 11 -9.46 -37.00 15.51
C ILE A 11 -10.28 -35.73 15.62
N THR A 12 -11.57 -35.81 15.81
CA THR A 12 -12.45 -34.65 15.99
C THR A 12 -12.04 -33.79 17.20
N ALA A 13 -11.74 -34.41 18.33
CA ALA A 13 -11.30 -33.71 19.52
C ALA A 13 -9.94 -33.00 19.33
N LEU A 14 -8.98 -33.66 18.67
CA LEU A 14 -7.69 -33.09 18.37
C LEU A 14 -7.80 -31.92 17.38
N THR A 15 -8.61 -32.05 16.34
CA THR A 15 -8.87 -30.95 15.38
C THR A 15 -9.57 -29.77 16.04
N SER A 16 -10.57 -30.02 16.88
CA SER A 16 -11.27 -28.96 17.62
C SER A 16 -10.34 -28.21 18.58
N LEU A 17 -9.46 -28.94 19.29
CA LEU A 17 -8.47 -28.33 20.17
C LEU A 17 -7.46 -27.48 19.40
N SER A 18 -6.96 -27.99 18.26
CA SER A 18 -6.03 -27.24 17.41
C SER A 18 -6.67 -25.96 16.86
N VAL A 19 -7.91 -26.01 16.39
CA VAL A 19 -8.64 -24.83 15.91
C VAL A 19 -8.87 -23.82 17.03
N ALA A 20 -9.24 -24.28 18.22
CA ALA A 20 -9.41 -23.41 19.39
C ALA A 20 -8.07 -22.73 19.78
N THR A 21 -6.97 -23.49 19.79
CA THR A 21 -5.64 -22.94 20.08
C THR A 21 -5.24 -21.86 19.07
N ILE A 22 -5.43 -22.11 17.76
CA ILE A 22 -5.14 -21.12 16.70
C ILE A 22 -6.01 -19.88 16.88
N HIS A 23 -7.28 -20.05 17.22
CA HIS A 23 -8.18 -18.92 17.46
C HIS A 23 -7.72 -18.06 18.64
N VAL A 24 -7.25 -18.67 19.73
CA VAL A 24 -6.69 -17.95 20.87
C VAL A 24 -5.42 -17.20 20.47
N ILE A 25 -4.51 -17.84 19.74
CA ILE A 25 -3.28 -17.18 19.23
C ILE A 25 -3.65 -15.95 18.39
N ASN A 26 -4.55 -16.10 17.43
CA ASN A 26 -4.99 -14.98 16.59
C ASN A 26 -5.55 -13.84 17.45
N ARG A 27 -6.39 -14.15 18.43
CA ARG A 27 -6.99 -13.14 19.32
C ARG A 27 -5.95 -12.43 20.19
N VAL A 28 -4.96 -13.12 20.70
CA VAL A 28 -3.86 -12.55 21.49
C VAL A 28 -3.02 -11.60 20.65
N GLN A 29 -2.67 -12.00 19.42
CA GLN A 29 -1.91 -11.14 18.49
C GLN A 29 -2.64 -9.84 18.21
N PHE A 30 -3.90 -9.87 17.78
CA PHE A 30 -4.68 -8.64 17.55
C PHE A 30 -4.83 -7.79 18.81
N SER A 31 -4.99 -8.43 19.99
CA SER A 31 -5.12 -7.73 21.26
C SER A 31 -3.85 -6.95 21.63
N LYS A 32 -2.67 -7.54 21.40
CA LYS A 32 -1.37 -6.92 21.65
C LYS A 32 -1.26 -5.59 20.87
N TYR A 33 -1.41 -5.63 19.57
CA TYR A 33 -1.26 -4.45 18.72
C TYR A 33 -2.38 -3.42 18.91
N ARG A 34 -3.59 -3.84 19.26
CA ARG A 34 -4.70 -2.93 19.57
C ARG A 34 -4.46 -2.11 20.84
N LEU A 35 -3.83 -2.70 21.86
CA LEU A 35 -3.49 -1.99 23.10
C LEU A 35 -2.38 -0.95 22.87
N GLU A 36 -1.43 -1.25 22.00
CA GLU A 36 -0.35 -0.33 21.61
C GLU A 36 -0.89 0.89 20.84
N ASN A 37 -1.93 0.71 20.00
CA ASN A 37 -2.55 1.79 19.22
C ASN A 37 -3.58 2.62 20.00
N ALA A 38 -4.11 2.13 21.12
CA ALA A 38 -5.11 2.86 21.90
C ALA A 38 -4.57 4.14 22.55
N SER A 39 -3.27 4.37 22.51
CA SER A 39 -2.58 5.55 23.01
C SER A 39 -2.26 6.62 21.96
N SER A 40 -2.53 6.35 20.69
CA SER A 40 -2.42 7.38 19.66
C SER A 40 -3.70 8.23 19.67
N ASP A 41 -3.58 9.43 20.20
CA ASP A 41 -4.61 10.47 20.11
C ASP A 41 -4.99 10.64 18.62
N GLN A 42 -6.29 10.96 18.39
CA GLN A 42 -6.76 11.30 17.05
C GLN A 42 -5.87 12.43 16.53
N GLU A 43 -5.08 12.18 15.51
CA GLU A 43 -4.24 13.22 14.90
C GLU A 43 -5.15 14.35 14.41
N GLU A 44 -4.85 15.54 14.86
CA GLU A 44 -5.54 16.77 14.43
C GLU A 44 -5.40 16.88 12.91
N GLY A 45 -6.53 16.87 12.16
CA GLY A 45 -6.54 16.86 10.70
C GLY A 45 -6.94 15.53 10.03
N MET A 46 -7.25 14.49 10.81
CA MET A 46 -7.81 13.24 10.26
C MET A 46 -9.30 13.40 9.96
N HIS A 47 -9.67 13.04 8.76
CA HIS A 47 -11.04 13.13 8.22
C HIS A 47 -11.54 11.76 7.75
N GLU A 48 -12.85 11.68 7.47
CA GLU A 48 -13.51 10.47 6.98
C GLU A 48 -14.33 10.78 5.73
N PHE A 49 -14.21 9.93 4.73
CA PHE A 49 -15.02 9.93 3.53
C PHE A 49 -15.89 8.67 3.48
N ASP A 50 -17.20 8.84 3.57
CA ASP A 50 -18.14 7.74 3.44
C ASP A 50 -18.23 7.29 1.97
N TRP A 51 -17.44 6.28 1.64
CA TRP A 51 -17.41 5.72 0.30
C TRP A 51 -18.30 4.47 0.22
N LYS A 52 -18.83 4.17 -0.97
CA LYS A 52 -19.81 3.08 -1.19
C LYS A 52 -19.41 1.68 -0.69
N PHE A 53 -18.09 1.41 -0.51
CA PHE A 53 -17.59 0.13 -0.03
C PHE A 53 -16.98 0.18 1.37
N GLY A 54 -17.01 1.33 2.02
CA GLY A 54 -16.51 1.50 3.38
C GLY A 54 -15.97 2.90 3.65
N LYS A 55 -15.68 3.17 4.90
CA LYS A 55 -15.17 4.43 5.37
C LYS A 55 -13.68 4.58 5.03
N ILE A 56 -13.33 5.67 4.39
CA ILE A 56 -11.97 6.00 3.98
C ILE A 56 -11.44 7.10 4.88
N LYS A 57 -10.33 6.83 5.53
CA LYS A 57 -9.62 7.82 6.32
C LYS A 57 -8.61 8.57 5.46
N TYR A 58 -8.51 9.86 5.71
CA TYR A 58 -7.56 10.71 5.04
C TYR A 58 -7.15 11.87 5.94
N PHE A 59 -5.95 12.35 5.72
CA PHE A 59 -5.40 13.49 6.43
C PHE A 59 -5.25 14.68 5.49
N VAL A 60 -5.45 15.91 6.00
CA VAL A 60 -5.30 17.13 5.22
C VAL A 60 -4.47 18.14 5.97
N GLN A 61 -3.45 18.68 5.31
CA GLN A 61 -2.60 19.72 5.87
C GLN A 61 -2.24 20.77 4.81
N GLY A 62 -2.08 22.03 5.25
CA GLY A 62 -1.64 23.14 4.40
C GLY A 62 -2.74 23.77 3.55
N ASN A 63 -2.33 24.74 2.75
CA ASN A 63 -3.19 25.52 1.85
C ASN A 63 -2.46 25.73 0.52
N GLY A 64 -3.20 25.87 -0.57
CA GLY A 64 -2.63 26.04 -1.91
C GLY A 64 -3.20 25.06 -2.93
N SER A 65 -2.40 24.75 -3.96
CA SER A 65 -2.77 23.74 -4.96
C SER A 65 -2.85 22.35 -4.32
N PRO A 66 -3.85 21.53 -4.70
CA PRO A 66 -4.01 20.22 -4.08
C PRO A 66 -2.95 19.22 -4.56
N ILE A 67 -2.42 18.42 -3.65
CA ILE A 67 -1.61 17.24 -3.91
C ILE A 67 -2.22 16.06 -3.18
N LEU A 68 -2.46 14.95 -3.87
CA LEU A 68 -2.92 13.69 -3.31
C LEU A 68 -1.76 12.72 -3.17
N LEU A 69 -1.46 12.31 -1.94
CA LEU A 69 -0.46 11.29 -1.60
C LEU A 69 -1.12 9.93 -1.47
N VAL A 70 -0.65 8.93 -2.23
CA VAL A 70 -1.20 7.58 -2.25
C VAL A 70 -0.08 6.59 -1.90
N HIS A 71 -0.18 5.99 -0.72
CA HIS A 71 0.80 5.04 -0.18
C HIS A 71 0.94 3.77 -1.03
N SER A 72 2.01 3.02 -0.83
CA SER A 72 2.23 1.73 -1.47
C SER A 72 1.17 0.69 -1.06
N LEU A 73 1.06 -0.41 -1.82
CA LEU A 73 0.09 -1.48 -1.57
C LEU A 73 0.73 -2.66 -0.81
N GLU A 74 1.72 -2.37 0.02
CA GLU A 74 2.43 -3.37 0.80
C GLU A 74 1.76 -3.64 2.16
N VAL A 75 2.18 -4.71 2.82
CA VAL A 75 1.68 -5.05 4.16
C VAL A 75 2.04 -3.97 5.15
N GLY A 76 1.04 -3.44 5.84
CA GLY A 76 1.21 -2.39 6.85
C GLY A 76 1.34 -0.98 6.30
N SER A 77 1.36 -0.78 4.98
CA SER A 77 1.38 0.55 4.38
C SER A 77 0.14 1.36 4.75
N SER A 78 0.33 2.67 4.85
CA SER A 78 -0.70 3.66 5.13
C SER A 78 -0.19 5.05 4.73
N GLY A 79 -0.99 6.08 4.91
CA GLY A 79 -0.56 7.47 4.74
C GLY A 79 0.64 7.87 5.59
N PHE A 80 0.93 7.15 6.66
CA PHE A 80 2.15 7.31 7.46
C PHE A 80 3.43 7.21 6.62
N GLU A 81 3.41 6.52 5.51
CA GLU A 81 4.55 6.42 4.59
C GLU A 81 5.12 7.79 4.18
N PHE A 82 4.27 8.82 4.19
CA PHE A 82 4.66 10.19 3.81
C PHE A 82 4.95 11.12 5.00
N HIS A 83 4.93 10.62 6.25
CA HIS A 83 5.03 11.44 7.46
C HIS A 83 6.22 12.42 7.48
N LYS A 84 7.37 12.01 6.88
CA LYS A 84 8.58 12.84 6.84
C LYS A 84 8.54 13.97 5.82
N ILE A 85 7.63 13.93 4.84
CA ILE A 85 7.57 14.91 3.75
C ILE A 85 6.34 15.80 3.76
N ILE A 86 5.27 15.39 4.45
CA ILE A 86 3.99 16.14 4.49
C ILE A 86 4.19 17.57 4.98
N SER A 87 4.90 17.76 6.11
CA SER A 87 5.11 19.06 6.72
C SER A 87 5.78 20.08 5.78
N GLU A 88 6.72 19.61 4.96
CA GLU A 88 7.42 20.49 4.03
C GLU A 88 6.58 20.79 2.78
N LEU A 89 5.87 19.79 2.24
CA LEU A 89 4.97 19.97 1.12
C LEU A 89 3.78 20.86 1.46
N SER A 90 3.29 20.78 2.70
CA SER A 90 2.14 21.57 3.17
C SER A 90 2.40 23.06 3.36
N LYS A 91 3.67 23.51 3.23
CA LYS A 91 3.99 24.94 3.24
C LYS A 91 3.43 25.67 2.03
N ASP A 92 3.44 25.02 0.88
CA ASP A 92 3.08 25.62 -0.41
C ASP A 92 1.85 24.98 -1.04
N HIS A 93 1.44 23.79 -0.55
CA HIS A 93 0.36 22.98 -1.11
C HIS A 93 -0.67 22.57 -0.05
N ARG A 94 -1.87 22.27 -0.51
CA ARG A 94 -2.87 21.56 0.28
C ARG A 94 -2.69 20.07 0.06
N VAL A 95 -2.06 19.40 1.02
CA VAL A 95 -1.68 18.00 0.96
C VAL A 95 -2.80 17.14 1.50
N TYR A 96 -3.26 16.18 0.70
CA TYR A 96 -4.20 15.13 1.07
C TYR A 96 -3.45 13.81 1.12
N THR A 97 -3.52 13.10 2.23
CA THR A 97 -2.94 11.77 2.37
C THR A 97 -4.06 10.78 2.64
N ILE A 98 -4.28 9.83 1.74
CA ILE A 98 -5.37 8.86 1.83
C ILE A 98 -4.88 7.50 2.30
N ASP A 99 -5.61 6.89 3.24
CA ASP A 99 -5.51 5.46 3.50
C ASP A 99 -6.48 4.72 2.57
N LEU A 100 -5.97 3.91 1.67
CA LEU A 100 -6.81 3.16 0.75
C LEU A 100 -7.68 2.13 1.52
N LEU A 101 -8.84 1.77 0.95
CA LEU A 101 -9.73 0.76 1.55
C LEU A 101 -8.95 -0.52 1.86
N GLY A 102 -9.02 -0.98 3.10
CA GLY A 102 -8.26 -2.14 3.57
C GLY A 102 -6.88 -1.83 4.15
N TYR A 103 -6.42 -0.58 4.11
CA TYR A 103 -5.13 -0.12 4.64
C TYR A 103 -5.30 0.92 5.76
N GLY A 104 -4.21 1.16 6.51
CA GLY A 104 -4.12 2.19 7.54
C GLY A 104 -5.31 2.20 8.50
N GLU A 105 -5.93 3.36 8.67
CA GLU A 105 -7.13 3.56 9.50
C GLU A 105 -8.45 3.44 8.71
N SER A 106 -8.39 3.27 7.38
CA SER A 106 -9.57 3.02 6.56
C SER A 106 -10.23 1.67 6.86
N GLU A 107 -11.50 1.54 6.53
CA GLU A 107 -12.27 0.34 6.81
C GLU A 107 -11.68 -0.90 6.15
N LYS A 108 -11.67 -2.01 6.89
CA LYS A 108 -11.22 -3.33 6.41
C LYS A 108 -12.45 -4.17 6.10
N VAL A 109 -12.57 -4.57 4.85
CA VAL A 109 -13.74 -5.28 4.32
C VAL A 109 -13.38 -6.70 3.88
N ASN A 110 -14.39 -7.59 3.92
CA ASN A 110 -14.22 -8.95 3.44
C ASN A 110 -14.60 -9.03 1.96
N MET A 111 -13.71 -8.55 1.11
CA MET A 111 -13.88 -8.62 -0.35
C MET A 111 -12.53 -8.70 -1.06
N THR A 112 -12.54 -9.08 -2.34
CA THR A 112 -11.36 -9.03 -3.18
C THR A 112 -11.09 -7.59 -3.62
N MET A 113 -9.93 -7.05 -3.24
CA MET A 113 -9.47 -5.76 -3.74
C MET A 113 -8.96 -5.92 -5.16
N THR A 114 -9.32 -5.00 -6.03
CA THR A 114 -8.88 -4.97 -7.43
C THR A 114 -8.30 -3.60 -7.79
N ASN A 115 -7.46 -3.55 -8.82
CA ASN A 115 -6.98 -2.30 -9.38
C ASN A 115 -8.15 -1.35 -9.75
N TYR A 116 -9.19 -1.89 -10.38
CA TYR A 116 -10.37 -1.12 -10.77
C TYR A 116 -11.07 -0.48 -9.58
N LEU A 117 -11.20 -1.22 -8.46
CA LEU A 117 -11.78 -0.71 -7.22
C LEU A 117 -10.99 0.51 -6.70
N TYR A 118 -9.66 0.42 -6.67
CA TYR A 118 -8.83 1.52 -6.18
C TYR A 118 -8.79 2.71 -7.13
N VAL A 119 -8.74 2.49 -8.44
CA VAL A 119 -8.85 3.58 -9.42
C VAL A 119 -10.17 4.32 -9.22
N GLN A 120 -11.29 3.59 -9.03
CA GLN A 120 -12.58 4.21 -8.77
C GLN A 120 -12.62 4.95 -7.42
N LEU A 121 -12.01 4.40 -6.35
CA LEU A 121 -11.89 5.09 -5.07
C LEU A 121 -11.17 6.44 -5.24
N LEU A 122 -10.03 6.45 -5.92
CA LEU A 122 -9.26 7.67 -6.15
C LEU A 122 -10.04 8.68 -7.00
N THR A 123 -10.74 8.22 -8.05
CA THR A 123 -11.63 9.07 -8.87
C THR A 123 -12.72 9.71 -8.02
N ASP A 124 -13.44 8.91 -7.23
CA ASP A 124 -14.54 9.38 -6.38
C ASP A 124 -14.00 10.33 -5.28
N PHE A 125 -12.81 10.04 -4.73
CA PHE A 125 -12.16 10.88 -3.71
C PHE A 125 -11.77 12.26 -4.30
N ILE A 126 -11.14 12.29 -5.45
CA ILE A 126 -10.77 13.57 -6.09
C ILE A 126 -12.01 14.40 -6.40
N ASN A 127 -13.04 13.79 -6.99
CA ASN A 127 -14.27 14.50 -7.34
C ASN A 127 -15.04 15.02 -6.12
N THR A 128 -15.11 14.22 -5.04
CA THR A 128 -15.97 14.53 -3.90
C THR A 128 -15.27 15.37 -2.84
N ILE A 129 -14.01 15.05 -2.55
CA ILE A 129 -13.27 15.65 -1.42
C ILE A 129 -12.35 16.77 -1.89
N ILE A 130 -11.60 16.57 -2.95
CA ILE A 130 -10.67 17.59 -3.45
C ILE A 130 -11.42 18.61 -4.32
N GLY A 131 -12.30 18.14 -5.21
CA GLY A 131 -13.15 18.96 -6.07
C GLY A 131 -12.41 19.81 -7.10
N LYS A 132 -11.13 19.52 -7.36
CA LYS A 132 -10.24 20.26 -8.26
C LYS A 132 -9.25 19.32 -8.92
N LYS A 133 -8.71 19.77 -10.05
CA LYS A 133 -7.56 19.14 -10.69
C LYS A 133 -6.38 19.10 -9.71
N THR A 134 -5.74 17.93 -9.55
CA THR A 134 -4.75 17.69 -8.50
C THR A 134 -3.48 17.04 -9.03
N ASP A 135 -2.36 17.33 -8.39
CA ASP A 135 -1.13 16.55 -8.53
C ASP A 135 -1.28 15.25 -7.73
N ILE A 136 -0.77 14.15 -8.27
CA ILE A 136 -0.75 12.88 -7.54
C ILE A 136 0.70 12.46 -7.31
N LEU A 137 1.02 12.19 -6.05
CA LEU A 137 2.27 11.59 -5.65
C LEU A 137 1.99 10.20 -5.10
N THR A 138 2.59 9.18 -5.69
CA THR A 138 2.36 7.78 -5.34
C THR A 138 3.63 7.10 -4.89
N SER A 139 3.47 6.02 -4.11
CA SER A 139 4.57 5.14 -3.76
C SER A 139 4.33 3.72 -4.26
N GLY A 140 5.39 3.09 -4.77
CA GLY A 140 5.39 1.70 -5.17
C GLY A 140 4.33 1.33 -6.22
N GLN A 141 3.58 0.29 -5.94
CA GLN A 141 2.56 -0.28 -6.85
C GLN A 141 1.39 0.69 -7.11
N SER A 142 1.12 1.65 -6.23
CA SER A 142 0.05 2.65 -6.43
C SER A 142 0.28 3.55 -7.63
N SER A 143 1.53 3.66 -8.13
CA SER A 143 1.85 4.37 -9.36
C SER A 143 1.05 3.87 -10.57
N SER A 144 0.81 2.56 -10.64
CA SER A 144 -0.02 1.97 -11.70
C SER A 144 -1.48 2.42 -11.62
N LEU A 145 -1.99 2.67 -10.41
CA LEU A 145 -3.36 3.17 -10.20
C LEU A 145 -3.49 4.61 -10.66
N ALA A 146 -2.51 5.47 -10.34
CA ALA A 146 -2.51 6.88 -10.77
C ALA A 146 -2.40 7.01 -12.28
N ILE A 147 -1.57 6.20 -12.94
CA ILE A 147 -1.44 6.18 -14.40
C ILE A 147 -2.78 5.76 -15.06
N MET A 148 -3.46 4.75 -14.52
CA MET A 148 -4.77 4.34 -15.02
C MET A 148 -5.86 5.37 -14.74
N LEU A 149 -5.84 6.01 -13.58
CA LEU A 149 -6.74 7.10 -13.24
C LEU A 149 -6.58 8.27 -14.24
N CYS A 150 -5.35 8.69 -14.47
CA CYS A 150 -5.05 9.76 -15.43
C CYS A 150 -5.48 9.40 -16.86
N HIS A 151 -5.35 8.13 -17.26
CA HIS A 151 -5.83 7.67 -18.56
C HIS A 151 -7.36 7.73 -18.68
N ASN A 152 -8.07 7.33 -17.60
CA ASN A 152 -9.53 7.28 -17.60
C ASN A 152 -10.17 8.67 -17.42
N GLU A 153 -9.57 9.50 -16.58
CA GLU A 153 -10.10 10.81 -16.15
C GLU A 153 -8.99 11.89 -16.23
N PRO A 154 -8.52 12.22 -17.42
CA PRO A 154 -7.38 13.12 -17.60
C PRO A 154 -7.61 14.53 -17.03
N ASP A 155 -8.87 14.98 -16.98
CA ASP A 155 -9.21 16.31 -16.47
C ASP A 155 -9.06 16.43 -14.94
N LEU A 156 -8.99 15.34 -14.22
CA LEU A 156 -8.80 15.33 -12.77
C LEU A 156 -7.34 15.47 -12.34
N ILE A 157 -6.40 15.17 -13.23
CA ILE A 157 -4.98 15.06 -12.91
C ILE A 157 -4.19 16.18 -13.57
N ASN A 158 -3.34 16.84 -12.79
CA ASN A 158 -2.40 17.82 -13.33
C ASN A 158 -1.11 17.11 -13.78
N GLN A 159 -0.45 16.40 -12.87
CA GLN A 159 0.73 15.59 -13.14
C GLN A 159 0.82 14.42 -12.14
N ILE A 160 1.71 13.47 -12.41
CA ILE A 160 1.92 12.27 -11.59
C ILE A 160 3.39 12.17 -11.22
N ILE A 161 3.68 12.09 -9.93
CA ILE A 161 5.02 11.77 -9.40
C ILE A 161 4.96 10.38 -8.81
N CYS A 162 5.75 9.46 -9.33
CA CYS A 162 5.78 8.04 -8.96
C CYS A 162 7.09 7.74 -8.22
N ILE A 163 7.03 7.57 -6.92
CA ILE A 163 8.18 7.17 -6.11
C ILE A 163 8.29 5.65 -6.09
N GLY A 164 9.42 5.09 -6.50
CA GLY A 164 9.69 3.66 -6.46
C GLY A 164 8.65 2.83 -7.24
N ALA A 165 8.17 3.33 -8.37
CA ALA A 165 7.15 2.65 -9.17
C ALA A 165 7.56 1.21 -9.51
N GLN A 166 6.61 0.29 -9.41
CA GLN A 166 6.82 -1.13 -9.75
C GLN A 166 7.17 -1.28 -11.23
N SER A 167 8.01 -2.26 -11.58
CA SER A 167 8.32 -2.54 -12.98
C SER A 167 7.05 -2.88 -13.77
N ILE A 168 7.03 -2.50 -15.05
CA ILE A 168 5.89 -2.80 -15.95
C ILE A 168 5.67 -4.31 -16.06
N TYR A 169 6.74 -5.11 -16.02
CA TYR A 169 6.63 -6.57 -16.01
C TYR A 169 5.85 -7.08 -14.79
N GLN A 170 6.20 -6.62 -13.59
CA GLN A 170 5.50 -7.02 -12.36
C GLN A 170 4.04 -6.53 -12.34
N SER A 171 3.80 -5.30 -12.79
CA SER A 171 2.45 -4.73 -12.88
C SER A 171 1.53 -5.53 -13.80
N ASN A 172 2.07 -6.14 -14.85
CA ASN A 172 1.32 -6.92 -15.84
C ASN A 172 1.06 -8.38 -15.42
N LEU A 173 1.63 -8.85 -14.31
CA LEU A 173 1.41 -10.23 -13.87
C LEU A 173 -0.05 -10.45 -13.47
N ILE A 174 -0.70 -11.40 -14.13
CA ILE A 174 -2.10 -11.76 -13.91
C ILE A 174 -2.26 -12.87 -12.86
N PRO A 175 -3.46 -13.05 -12.27
CA PRO A 175 -3.76 -14.17 -11.39
C PRO A 175 -3.57 -15.52 -12.09
N THR A 176 -2.70 -16.37 -11.54
CA THR A 176 -2.46 -17.75 -11.98
C THR A 176 -3.22 -18.74 -11.09
N LYS A 177 -3.26 -20.03 -11.47
CA LYS A 177 -3.83 -21.07 -10.61
C LYS A 177 -3.14 -21.08 -9.23
N GLN A 178 -1.83 -20.94 -9.19
CA GLN A 178 -1.04 -20.96 -7.97
C GLN A 178 -1.36 -19.74 -7.07
N THR A 179 -1.42 -18.54 -7.62
CA THR A 179 -1.72 -17.33 -6.83
C THR A 179 -3.17 -17.31 -6.35
N LYS A 180 -4.12 -17.85 -7.13
CA LYS A 180 -5.51 -18.06 -6.70
C LYS A 180 -5.62 -19.01 -5.52
N TRP A 181 -4.85 -20.11 -5.51
CA TRP A 181 -4.79 -21.02 -4.37
C TRP A 181 -4.19 -20.36 -3.12
N LYS A 182 -3.12 -19.59 -3.26
CA LYS A 182 -2.55 -18.82 -2.14
C LYS A 182 -3.58 -17.86 -1.55
N LYS A 183 -4.29 -17.12 -2.41
CA LYS A 183 -5.39 -16.24 -2.00
C LYS A 183 -6.45 -17.01 -1.21
N LEU A 184 -6.95 -18.12 -1.75
CA LEU A 184 -7.98 -18.94 -1.12
C LEU A 184 -7.53 -19.43 0.27
N LEU A 185 -6.28 -19.88 0.43
CA LEU A 185 -5.74 -20.32 1.72
C LEU A 185 -5.73 -19.19 2.77
N LEU A 186 -5.36 -17.96 2.35
CA LEU A 186 -5.39 -16.79 3.24
C LEU A 186 -6.82 -16.38 3.63
N GLU A 187 -7.80 -16.63 2.78
CA GLU A 187 -9.19 -16.30 3.05
C GLU A 187 -9.89 -17.30 3.98
N ILE A 188 -9.34 -18.51 4.16
CA ILE A 188 -9.91 -19.50 5.09
C ILE A 188 -9.99 -18.88 6.50
N PRO A 189 -11.15 -18.97 7.17
CA PRO A 189 -11.27 -18.54 8.55
C PRO A 189 -10.25 -19.25 9.46
N ILE A 190 -9.75 -18.54 10.46
CA ILE A 190 -8.82 -19.02 11.49
C ILE A 190 -7.43 -19.37 10.93
N ILE A 191 -7.31 -20.33 10.00
CA ILE A 191 -6.03 -20.76 9.41
C ILE A 191 -5.43 -19.65 8.57
N GLY A 192 -6.22 -19.04 7.68
CA GLY A 192 -5.75 -17.93 6.86
C GLY A 192 -5.33 -16.71 7.67
N THR A 193 -5.99 -16.49 8.82
CA THR A 193 -5.60 -15.41 9.75
C THR A 193 -4.25 -15.73 10.41
N LEU A 194 -4.00 -16.99 10.79
CA LEU A 194 -2.71 -17.41 11.31
C LEU A 194 -1.60 -17.25 10.26
N LEU A 195 -1.84 -17.68 9.01
CA LEU A 195 -0.88 -17.51 7.91
C LEU A 195 -0.58 -16.03 7.65
N TYR A 196 -1.60 -15.17 7.70
CA TYR A 196 -1.43 -13.74 7.58
C TYR A 196 -0.53 -13.17 8.69
N HIS A 197 -0.72 -13.58 9.95
CA HIS A 197 0.13 -13.14 11.06
C HIS A 197 1.61 -13.49 10.87
N PHE A 198 1.93 -14.65 10.30
CA PHE A 198 3.33 -15.00 10.01
C PHE A 198 3.99 -14.05 9.01
N GLU A 199 3.21 -13.51 8.05
CA GLU A 199 3.70 -12.56 7.06
C GLU A 199 3.81 -11.12 7.58
N CYS A 200 3.15 -10.81 8.71
CA CYS A 200 3.03 -9.47 9.27
C CYS A 200 3.83 -9.28 10.57
N THR A 201 4.67 -10.24 10.95
CA THR A 201 5.52 -10.11 12.15
C THR A 201 6.48 -8.93 12.01
N ASP A 202 6.83 -8.30 13.14
CA ASP A 202 7.81 -7.20 13.20
C ASP A 202 9.11 -7.58 12.48
N GLN A 203 9.55 -8.84 12.66
CA GLN A 203 10.74 -9.36 11.99
C GLN A 203 10.57 -9.39 10.47
N LYS A 204 9.43 -9.89 9.96
CA LYS A 204 9.14 -9.92 8.51
C LYS A 204 9.03 -8.54 7.90
N ILE A 205 8.43 -7.60 8.62
CA ILE A 205 8.37 -6.21 8.20
C ILE A 205 9.77 -5.62 8.17
N LYS A 206 10.58 -5.82 9.22
CA LYS A 206 11.96 -5.37 9.27
C LYS A 206 12.82 -5.97 8.15
N GLU A 207 12.67 -7.27 7.86
CA GLU A 207 13.32 -7.93 6.72
C GLU A 207 13.01 -7.21 5.39
N ARG A 208 11.75 -6.86 5.13
CA ARG A 208 11.38 -6.10 3.92
C ARG A 208 12.06 -4.72 3.85
N PHE A 209 12.13 -4.03 4.98
CA PHE A 209 12.83 -2.74 5.04
C PHE A 209 14.33 -2.90 4.75
N THR A 210 14.98 -3.90 5.33
CA THR A 210 16.42 -4.13 5.16
C THR A 210 16.79 -4.66 3.77
N GLU A 211 15.97 -5.50 3.18
CA GLU A 211 16.27 -6.13 1.90
C GLU A 211 15.83 -5.29 0.70
N ASN A 212 14.62 -4.70 0.78
CA ASN A 212 13.99 -4.11 -0.39
C ASN A 212 13.88 -2.59 -0.35
N TYR A 213 13.59 -2.00 0.82
CA TYR A 213 13.14 -0.60 0.86
C TYR A 213 14.24 0.40 1.14
N TYR A 214 15.22 0.04 1.96
CA TYR A 214 16.32 0.92 2.36
C TYR A 214 17.66 0.38 1.87
N TYR A 215 18.52 1.28 1.40
CA TYR A 215 19.92 1.00 1.14
C TYR A 215 20.74 1.07 2.43
N ASP A 216 20.58 2.14 3.19
CA ASP A 216 21.23 2.33 4.48
C ASP A 216 20.33 1.83 5.62
N GLN A 217 20.59 0.61 6.06
CA GLN A 217 19.83 -0.05 7.13
C GLN A 217 19.89 0.69 8.47
N THR A 218 20.90 1.56 8.70
CA THR A 218 21.03 2.34 9.94
C THR A 218 19.98 3.43 10.08
N LYS A 219 19.34 3.81 8.97
CA LYS A 219 18.26 4.79 8.91
C LYS A 219 16.88 4.20 9.19
N ILE A 220 16.78 2.88 9.39
CA ILE A 220 15.50 2.23 9.70
C ILE A 220 15.16 2.51 11.17
N GLU A 221 14.16 3.36 11.38
CA GLU A 221 13.68 3.72 12.70
C GLU A 221 12.74 2.62 13.24
N GLU A 222 12.87 2.29 14.53
CA GLU A 222 11.97 1.31 15.17
C GLU A 222 10.52 1.75 15.14
N GLU A 223 10.26 3.06 15.19
CA GLU A 223 8.91 3.62 15.09
C GLU A 223 8.25 3.29 13.75
N VAL A 224 8.99 3.34 12.65
CA VAL A 224 8.51 2.95 11.32
C VAL A 224 8.08 1.48 11.31
N ILE A 225 8.92 0.59 11.86
CA ILE A 225 8.59 -0.85 11.93
C ILE A 225 7.34 -1.07 12.79
N LYS A 226 7.24 -0.41 13.94
CA LYS A 226 6.07 -0.49 14.82
C LYS A 226 4.79 0.02 14.12
N ASN A 227 4.86 1.14 13.41
CA ASN A 227 3.71 1.69 12.70
C ASN A 227 3.21 0.72 11.63
N TYR A 228 4.10 0.20 10.78
CA TYR A 228 3.74 -0.79 9.76
C TYR A 228 3.16 -2.07 10.38
N SER A 229 3.75 -2.53 11.47
CA SER A 229 3.27 -3.71 12.19
C SER A 229 1.90 -3.48 12.81
N SER A 230 1.70 -2.36 13.47
CA SER A 230 0.42 -1.96 14.07
C SER A 230 -0.67 -1.80 13.01
N SER A 231 -0.34 -1.13 11.90
CA SER A 231 -1.25 -1.01 10.75
C SER A 231 -1.64 -2.39 10.21
N ALA A 232 -0.68 -3.29 10.02
CA ALA A 232 -0.92 -4.66 9.54
C ALA A 232 -1.79 -5.49 10.49
N HIS A 233 -1.80 -5.19 11.79
CA HIS A 233 -2.56 -5.93 12.80
C HIS A 233 -3.81 -5.20 13.29
N SER A 234 -4.16 -4.05 12.72
CA SER A 234 -5.32 -3.25 13.18
C SER A 234 -6.65 -4.01 13.11
N ASN A 235 -6.81 -4.92 12.14
CA ASN A 235 -8.02 -5.73 11.97
C ASN A 235 -7.75 -7.05 11.23
N TYR A 236 -8.34 -8.15 11.69
CA TYR A 236 -8.20 -9.47 11.05
C TYR A 236 -8.67 -9.53 9.58
N LYS A 237 -9.53 -8.61 9.17
CA LYS A 237 -10.00 -8.52 7.78
C LYS A 237 -8.92 -8.04 6.81
N GLN A 238 -7.83 -7.45 7.28
CA GLN A 238 -6.70 -7.06 6.41
C GLN A 238 -6.11 -8.22 5.62
N LYS A 239 -6.27 -9.45 6.12
CA LYS A 239 -5.89 -10.65 5.36
C LYS A 239 -6.53 -10.72 3.97
N TYR A 240 -7.73 -10.15 3.76
CA TYR A 240 -8.40 -10.16 2.44
C TYR A 240 -7.72 -9.19 1.46
N THR A 241 -7.25 -8.05 1.97
CA THR A 241 -6.44 -7.10 1.19
C THR A 241 -5.11 -7.76 0.80
N TYR A 242 -4.41 -8.34 1.75
CA TYR A 242 -3.17 -9.09 1.50
C TYR A 242 -3.39 -10.28 0.57
N ALA A 243 -4.46 -11.04 0.75
CA ALA A 243 -4.83 -12.15 -0.14
C ALA A 243 -5.05 -11.68 -1.59
N SER A 244 -5.63 -10.48 -1.76
CA SER A 244 -5.84 -9.88 -3.08
C SER A 244 -4.52 -9.46 -3.73
N LEU A 245 -3.58 -8.93 -2.95
CA LEU A 245 -2.22 -8.59 -3.38
C LEU A 245 -1.47 -9.85 -3.86
N ILE A 246 -1.36 -10.86 -3.00
CA ILE A 246 -0.69 -12.14 -3.33
C ILE A 246 -1.39 -12.87 -4.49
N GLY A 247 -2.71 -12.72 -4.58
CA GLY A 247 -3.53 -13.21 -5.69
C GLY A 247 -3.30 -12.49 -7.01
N ARG A 248 -2.59 -11.35 -7.01
CA ARG A 248 -2.35 -10.45 -8.16
C ARG A 248 -3.63 -9.81 -8.71
N TYR A 249 -4.66 -9.62 -7.88
CA TYR A 249 -5.91 -8.98 -8.31
C TYR A 249 -5.80 -7.46 -8.37
N ILE A 250 -4.80 -6.90 -7.68
CA ILE A 250 -4.52 -5.45 -7.66
C ILE A 250 -3.58 -5.05 -8.82
N ASN A 251 -2.86 -6.01 -9.41
CA ASN A 251 -1.98 -5.75 -10.54
C ASN A 251 -2.74 -5.17 -11.73
N ASN A 252 -2.07 -4.31 -12.49
CA ASN A 252 -2.67 -3.52 -13.55
C ASN A 252 -1.78 -3.44 -14.79
N ASN A 253 -2.32 -3.81 -15.94
CA ASN A 253 -1.62 -3.63 -17.20
C ASN A 253 -1.73 -2.16 -17.64
N ILE A 254 -0.68 -1.40 -17.41
CA ILE A 254 -0.63 0.04 -17.71
C ILE A 254 -0.08 0.38 -19.10
N ILE A 255 0.33 -0.60 -19.90
CA ILE A 255 1.00 -0.35 -21.21
C ILE A 255 0.13 0.52 -22.12
N HIS A 256 -1.17 0.21 -22.19
CA HIS A 256 -2.07 0.99 -23.03
C HIS A 256 -2.25 2.43 -22.51
N ALA A 257 -2.37 2.59 -21.21
CA ALA A 257 -2.47 3.89 -20.57
C ALA A 257 -1.22 4.74 -20.79
N LEU A 258 -0.03 4.16 -20.54
CA LEU A 258 1.26 4.84 -20.75
C LEU A 258 1.41 5.40 -22.17
N LYS A 259 0.98 4.66 -23.20
CA LYS A 259 1.04 5.11 -24.59
C LYS A 259 0.10 6.28 -24.92
N LYS A 260 -0.89 6.55 -24.08
CA LYS A 260 -1.95 7.53 -24.34
C LYS A 260 -1.98 8.72 -23.39
N VAL A 261 -1.37 8.57 -22.22
CA VAL A 261 -1.29 9.67 -21.23
C VAL A 261 -0.31 10.71 -21.73
N ASN A 262 -0.81 11.95 -21.87
CA ASN A 262 -0.02 13.13 -22.28
C ASN A 262 0.34 14.06 -21.12
N HIS A 263 0.02 13.65 -19.89
CA HIS A 263 0.37 14.38 -18.67
C HIS A 263 1.82 14.12 -18.31
N ASN A 264 2.42 15.04 -17.57
CA ASN A 264 3.74 14.84 -17.02
C ASN A 264 3.70 13.65 -16.04
N ILE A 265 4.56 12.67 -16.27
CA ILE A 265 4.81 11.54 -15.40
C ILE A 265 6.28 11.60 -15.02
N ILE A 266 6.55 11.73 -13.74
CA ILE A 266 7.90 11.74 -13.17
C ILE A 266 8.09 10.43 -12.41
N LEU A 267 9.13 9.69 -12.76
CA LEU A 267 9.57 8.52 -12.01
C LEU A 267 10.73 8.91 -11.11
N LEU A 268 10.54 8.78 -9.81
CA LEU A 268 11.53 9.10 -8.79
C LEU A 268 11.97 7.83 -8.07
N TYR A 269 13.26 7.51 -8.15
CA TYR A 269 13.83 6.30 -7.56
C TYR A 269 15.04 6.60 -6.70
N GLY A 270 15.35 5.70 -5.78
CA GLY A 270 16.69 5.63 -5.21
C GLY A 270 17.68 5.02 -6.21
N ASP A 271 18.88 5.55 -6.29
CA ASP A 271 19.95 5.10 -7.23
C ASP A 271 20.46 3.68 -6.96
N LYS A 272 20.11 3.11 -5.78
CA LYS A 272 20.43 1.73 -5.38
C LYS A 272 19.26 0.75 -5.59
N THR A 273 18.21 1.17 -6.29
CA THR A 273 17.10 0.29 -6.67
C THR A 273 17.59 -0.79 -7.63
N GLU A 274 17.24 -2.04 -7.37
CA GLU A 274 17.61 -3.17 -8.21
C GLU A 274 16.97 -3.05 -9.61
N ASP A 275 17.68 -3.42 -10.64
CA ASP A 275 17.26 -3.38 -12.05
C ASP A 275 16.75 -2.00 -12.53
N LEU A 276 17.17 -0.90 -11.87
CA LEU A 276 16.65 0.45 -12.12
C LEU A 276 16.72 0.86 -13.60
N ASP A 277 17.85 0.63 -14.26
CA ASP A 277 18.00 0.99 -15.68
C ASP A 277 17.00 0.25 -16.56
N THR A 278 16.81 -1.04 -16.33
CA THR A 278 15.80 -1.85 -17.04
C THR A 278 14.39 -1.33 -16.78
N ILE A 279 14.09 -0.92 -15.56
CA ILE A 279 12.78 -0.36 -15.20
C ILE A 279 12.55 0.95 -15.97
N LYS A 280 13.51 1.88 -15.92
CA LYS A 280 13.44 3.18 -16.62
C LYS A 280 13.29 2.99 -18.14
N GLU A 281 14.14 2.15 -18.75
CA GLU A 281 14.08 1.84 -20.17
C GLU A 281 12.70 1.32 -20.60
N ASN A 282 12.11 0.43 -19.83
CA ASN A 282 10.77 -0.10 -20.11
C ASN A 282 9.69 0.98 -20.06
N TYR A 283 9.72 1.89 -19.08
CA TYR A 283 8.77 3.01 -19.03
C TYR A 283 8.96 3.97 -20.21
N LEU A 284 10.19 4.38 -20.50
CA LEU A 284 10.54 5.28 -21.61
C LEU A 284 10.22 4.66 -22.99
N TYR A 285 10.32 3.34 -23.13
CA TYR A 285 9.93 2.63 -24.34
C TYR A 285 8.44 2.83 -24.67
N TYR A 286 7.57 2.83 -23.66
CA TYR A 286 6.13 3.02 -23.90
C TYR A 286 5.69 4.47 -23.90
N ASN A 287 6.42 5.36 -23.23
CA ASN A 287 6.17 6.80 -23.23
C ASN A 287 7.48 7.57 -23.02
N SER A 288 8.04 8.07 -24.12
CA SER A 288 9.33 8.77 -24.10
C SER A 288 9.28 10.16 -23.48
N ALA A 289 8.09 10.67 -23.13
CA ALA A 289 7.92 11.95 -22.43
C ALA A 289 8.03 11.81 -20.89
N ILE A 290 8.18 10.58 -20.37
CA ILE A 290 8.38 10.34 -18.95
C ILE A 290 9.75 10.88 -18.52
N GLU A 291 9.76 11.62 -17.42
CA GLU A 291 10.98 12.08 -16.79
C GLU A 291 11.40 11.10 -15.68
N CYS A 292 12.71 10.87 -15.53
CA CYS A 292 13.27 10.00 -14.52
C CYS A 292 14.30 10.74 -13.70
N SER A 293 14.18 10.69 -12.37
CA SER A 293 15.12 11.28 -11.43
C SER A 293 15.53 10.29 -10.37
N GLU A 294 16.72 10.44 -9.83
CA GLU A 294 17.31 9.54 -8.85
C GLU A 294 17.72 10.28 -7.59
N ILE A 295 17.47 9.67 -6.43
CA ILE A 295 17.91 10.15 -5.12
C ILE A 295 19.12 9.31 -4.72
N PRO A 296 20.29 9.95 -4.52
CA PRO A 296 21.54 9.24 -4.22
C PRO A 296 21.47 8.46 -2.91
N ASN A 297 22.12 7.30 -2.88
CA ASN A 297 22.27 6.45 -1.69
C ASN A 297 20.95 6.06 -1.02
N THR A 298 19.90 5.85 -1.81
CA THR A 298 18.60 5.36 -1.36
C THR A 298 18.09 4.21 -2.22
N LYS A 299 17.06 3.50 -1.77
CA LYS A 299 16.44 2.38 -2.48
C LYS A 299 14.99 2.72 -2.87
N LEU A 300 14.03 1.80 -2.61
CA LEU A 300 12.65 1.94 -3.10
C LEU A 300 11.82 3.03 -2.39
N LEU A 301 12.15 3.39 -1.15
CA LEU A 301 11.43 4.40 -0.39
C LEU A 301 12.31 5.63 -0.07
N PRO A 302 12.82 6.36 -1.08
CA PRO A 302 13.70 7.49 -0.86
C PRO A 302 13.07 8.58 0.01
N HIS A 303 11.76 8.80 -0.08
CA HIS A 303 11.03 9.79 0.74
C HIS A 303 11.01 9.46 2.24
N MET A 304 11.28 8.21 2.61
CA MET A 304 11.46 7.80 4.01
C MET A 304 12.95 7.73 4.39
N GLU A 305 13.82 7.32 3.47
CA GLU A 305 15.24 7.10 3.70
C GLU A 305 16.07 8.39 3.64
N ASP A 306 15.78 9.26 2.65
CA ASP A 306 16.33 10.62 2.50
C ASP A 306 15.19 11.61 2.15
N PRO A 307 14.39 12.00 3.15
CA PRO A 307 13.26 12.91 2.91
C PRO A 307 13.70 14.28 2.40
N ALA A 308 14.86 14.79 2.81
CA ALA A 308 15.32 16.11 2.40
C ALA A 308 15.67 16.14 0.91
N GLY A 309 16.48 15.21 0.43
CA GLY A 309 16.82 15.09 -1.00
C GLY A 309 15.58 14.78 -1.85
N THR A 310 14.67 13.96 -1.33
CA THR A 310 13.42 13.64 -2.04
C THR A 310 12.51 14.87 -2.18
N ILE A 311 12.34 15.67 -1.13
CA ILE A 311 11.55 16.91 -1.18
C ILE A 311 12.16 17.91 -2.15
N GLU A 312 13.48 18.11 -2.11
CA GLU A 312 14.17 19.00 -3.03
C GLU A 312 13.86 18.61 -4.49
N MET A 313 13.97 17.31 -4.80
CA MET A 313 13.64 16.79 -6.12
C MET A 313 12.15 16.98 -6.47
N ILE A 314 11.23 16.65 -5.58
CA ILE A 314 9.78 16.83 -5.80
C ILE A 314 9.46 18.30 -6.10
N LYS A 315 10.03 19.24 -5.34
CA LYS A 315 9.81 20.69 -5.54
C LYS A 315 10.30 21.23 -6.89
N THR A 316 11.18 20.52 -7.59
CA THR A 316 11.58 20.90 -8.96
C THR A 316 10.48 20.66 -9.99
N TYR A 317 9.50 19.82 -9.64
CA TYR A 317 8.39 19.42 -10.52
C TYR A 317 7.05 20.06 -10.13
N LEU A 318 6.88 20.51 -8.88
CA LEU A 318 5.67 21.17 -8.39
C LEU A 318 5.72 22.68 -8.60
#